data_7d276c5b786d1b5f8b627446dfd24827
#
_entry.id   7d276c5b786d1b5f8b627446dfd24827
#
_cell.length_a   1.000
_cell.length_b   1.000
_cell.length_c   1.000
_cell.angle_alpha   90.00
_cell.angle_beta   90.00
_cell.angle_gamma   90.00
#
_symmetry.space_group_name_H-M   'P 1'
#
loop_
_entity.id
_entity.type
_entity.pdbx_description
1 polymer ?
#
loop_
_entity_poly.entity_id
_entity_poly.type
_entity_poly.pdbx_seq_one_letter_code
_entity_poly.pdbx_strand_id
1 'polypeptide(L)'
;VAVHLRSHGEATLASTGEITNVTGTNAGNNCAIWTQFCNFTTKAGSKISHVDGFQLLYFDDLDNNNYSHEVYLNGTISECASGSASLLRSWYGQITFGPNSVIENCSSSSAGGLIYSNNGSHYTFAGTIRNNTASKGMIYLANQGGGGVIATIEETVHIVDNKGLAVRVNNSSNLTMNGGEIARNSSYGIQISGKTDWTGVRFIMNGGKICDNGSYGIYHTVAGKSLVEINGGTISGNKGSSGRQISSSGGYAVAETEEGAGY
;
A
#
# COMPACT_ATOMS: atom_id res chain seq x y z
N VAL A 1 8.08 -13.51 -17.68
CA VAL A 1 7.32 -12.27 -17.91
C VAL A 1 6.26 -12.54 -18.96
N ALA A 2 4.99 -12.29 -18.66
CA ALA A 2 3.89 -12.41 -19.63
C ALA A 2 3.74 -11.12 -20.45
N VAL A 3 3.92 -9.97 -19.82
CA VAL A 3 3.88 -8.65 -20.46
C VAL A 3 5.12 -7.86 -20.06
N HIS A 4 5.91 -7.42 -21.02
CA HIS A 4 7.08 -6.58 -20.80
C HIS A 4 7.01 -5.31 -21.65
N LEU A 5 6.85 -4.18 -20.98
CA LEU A 5 6.79 -2.86 -21.58
C LEU A 5 8.09 -2.12 -21.30
N ARG A 6 8.71 -1.56 -22.34
CA ARG A 6 9.97 -0.80 -22.25
C ARG A 6 9.93 0.44 -23.15
N SER A 7 10.74 1.42 -22.77
CA SER A 7 11.11 2.55 -23.65
C SER A 7 9.94 3.47 -24.04
N HIS A 8 9.33 4.10 -23.02
CA HIS A 8 8.32 5.16 -23.18
C HIS A 8 7.04 4.75 -23.93
N GLY A 9 6.69 3.46 -23.86
CA GLY A 9 5.45 2.95 -24.44
C GLY A 9 4.25 3.14 -23.53
N GLU A 10 3.08 2.84 -24.10
CA GLU A 10 1.81 2.81 -23.38
C GLU A 10 1.11 1.48 -23.62
N ALA A 11 0.49 0.93 -22.59
CA ALA A 11 -0.36 -0.24 -22.72
C ALA A 11 -1.61 -0.10 -21.87
N THR A 12 -2.70 -0.57 -22.41
CA THR A 12 -4.00 -0.57 -21.73
C THR A 12 -4.62 -1.96 -21.74
N LEU A 13 -4.97 -2.47 -20.57
CA LEU A 13 -5.87 -3.60 -20.45
C LEU A 13 -7.30 -3.07 -20.47
N ALA A 14 -8.02 -3.34 -21.55
CA ALA A 14 -9.38 -2.86 -21.77
C ALA A 14 -10.36 -3.45 -20.73
N SER A 15 -11.56 -2.90 -20.63
CA SER A 15 -12.55 -3.29 -19.63
C SER A 15 -12.99 -4.77 -19.69
N THR A 16 -12.89 -5.40 -20.87
CA THR A 16 -13.13 -6.83 -21.07
C THR A 16 -11.83 -7.65 -21.15
N GLY A 17 -10.68 -6.99 -20.96
CA GLY A 17 -9.37 -7.64 -21.03
C GLY A 17 -9.05 -8.45 -19.77
N GLU A 18 -8.46 -9.61 -19.98
CA GLU A 18 -8.05 -10.50 -18.89
C GLU A 18 -6.59 -10.94 -19.05
N ILE A 19 -5.87 -10.98 -17.91
CA ILE A 19 -4.58 -11.66 -17.77
C ILE A 19 -4.77 -12.72 -16.70
N THR A 20 -4.72 -13.99 -17.07
CA THR A 20 -5.03 -15.07 -16.14
C THR A 20 -4.15 -16.29 -16.34
N ASN A 21 -4.06 -17.14 -15.32
CA ASN A 21 -3.35 -18.42 -15.32
C ASN A 21 -1.85 -18.27 -15.68
N VAL A 22 -1.18 -17.28 -15.10
CA VAL A 22 0.25 -17.07 -15.29
C VAL A 22 0.99 -17.67 -14.09
N THR A 23 1.79 -18.69 -14.34
CA THR A 23 2.60 -19.34 -13.33
C THR A 23 4.09 -19.12 -13.57
N GLY A 24 4.87 -19.06 -12.51
CA GLY A 24 6.31 -18.87 -12.63
C GLY A 24 7.04 -19.22 -11.35
N THR A 25 8.35 -19.27 -11.43
CA THR A 25 9.24 -19.45 -10.27
C THR A 25 9.84 -18.13 -9.86
N ASN A 26 9.97 -17.92 -8.57
CA ASN A 26 10.49 -16.70 -7.99
C ASN A 26 12.04 -16.68 -8.06
N ALA A 27 12.58 -16.37 -9.21
CA ALA A 27 14.01 -16.18 -9.41
C ALA A 27 14.29 -14.76 -9.91
N GLY A 28 14.91 -13.94 -9.08
CA GLY A 28 15.29 -12.57 -9.43
C GLY A 28 14.07 -11.62 -9.56
N ASN A 29 14.07 -10.80 -10.60
CA ASN A 29 13.00 -9.83 -10.89
C ASN A 29 11.88 -10.41 -11.78
N ASN A 30 11.60 -11.72 -11.66
CA ASN A 30 10.54 -12.34 -12.44
C ASN A 30 9.16 -11.80 -12.01
N CYS A 31 8.35 -11.38 -12.98
CA CYS A 31 7.01 -10.87 -12.78
C CYS A 31 6.12 -11.20 -13.98
N ALA A 32 4.82 -11.20 -13.78
CA ALA A 32 3.88 -11.36 -14.89
C ALA A 32 3.86 -10.12 -15.78
N ILE A 33 3.83 -8.95 -15.17
CA ILE A 33 3.83 -7.66 -15.86
C ILE A 33 5.05 -6.86 -15.38
N TRP A 34 5.93 -6.52 -16.30
CA TRP A 34 7.05 -5.63 -16.05
C TRP A 34 6.91 -4.38 -16.89
N THR A 35 6.85 -3.24 -16.22
CA THR A 35 6.84 -1.93 -16.89
C THR A 35 8.09 -1.17 -16.51
N GLN A 36 8.85 -0.77 -17.50
CA GLN A 36 10.08 0.00 -17.34
C GLN A 36 10.02 1.25 -18.23
N PHE A 37 9.92 2.43 -17.61
CA PHE A 37 9.72 3.72 -18.29
C PHE A 37 8.50 3.71 -19.23
N CYS A 38 7.38 3.18 -18.76
CA CYS A 38 6.17 3.01 -19.57
C CYS A 38 4.92 3.24 -18.73
N ASN A 39 3.88 3.79 -19.37
CA ASN A 39 2.56 3.84 -18.78
C ASN A 39 1.84 2.50 -18.93
N PHE A 40 1.16 2.08 -17.87
CA PHE A 40 0.30 0.90 -17.91
C PHE A 40 -1.04 1.20 -17.24
N THR A 41 -2.11 0.97 -17.97
CA THR A 41 -3.47 1.25 -17.48
C THR A 41 -4.31 -0.03 -17.51
N THR A 42 -5.02 -0.30 -16.41
CA THR A 42 -6.14 -1.24 -16.40
C THR A 42 -7.45 -0.47 -16.27
N LYS A 43 -8.41 -0.73 -17.16
CA LYS A 43 -9.73 -0.08 -17.12
C LYS A 43 -10.67 -0.79 -16.14
N ALA A 44 -11.67 -0.08 -15.65
CA ALA A 44 -12.76 -0.67 -14.88
C ALA A 44 -13.39 -1.85 -15.65
N GLY A 45 -13.60 -2.97 -14.96
CA GLY A 45 -14.08 -4.22 -15.55
C GLY A 45 -12.98 -5.17 -16.06
N SER A 46 -11.74 -4.70 -16.25
CA SER A 46 -10.61 -5.60 -16.58
C SER A 46 -10.27 -6.50 -15.39
N LYS A 47 -9.65 -7.64 -15.69
CA LYS A 47 -9.33 -8.65 -14.68
C LYS A 47 -7.89 -9.15 -14.82
N ILE A 48 -7.19 -9.26 -13.68
CA ILE A 48 -5.92 -9.97 -13.55
C ILE A 48 -6.12 -11.01 -12.45
N SER A 49 -5.93 -12.29 -12.76
CA SER A 49 -6.19 -13.34 -11.78
C SER A 49 -5.31 -14.58 -11.97
N HIS A 50 -5.18 -15.39 -10.91
CA HIS A 50 -4.42 -16.64 -10.93
C HIS A 50 -2.99 -16.44 -11.46
N VAL A 51 -2.31 -15.43 -10.90
CA VAL A 51 -0.87 -15.20 -11.12
C VAL A 51 -0.15 -15.74 -9.89
N ASP A 52 0.58 -16.84 -10.07
CA ASP A 52 1.10 -17.63 -8.96
C ASP A 52 2.62 -17.84 -9.02
N GLY A 53 3.24 -17.84 -7.85
CA GLY A 53 4.64 -18.20 -7.62
C GLY A 53 5.65 -17.06 -7.75
N PHE A 54 5.27 -15.88 -8.25
CA PHE A 54 6.16 -14.73 -8.46
C PHE A 54 5.42 -13.39 -8.38
N GLN A 55 6.10 -12.28 -8.63
CA GLN A 55 5.44 -10.96 -8.63
C GLN A 55 4.39 -10.86 -9.76
N LEU A 56 3.24 -10.28 -9.47
CA LEU A 56 2.29 -9.93 -10.50
C LEU A 56 2.79 -8.74 -11.31
N LEU A 57 3.15 -7.65 -10.64
CA LEU A 57 3.57 -6.42 -11.30
C LEU A 57 4.87 -5.89 -10.67
N TYR A 58 5.81 -5.56 -11.55
CA TYR A 58 7.00 -4.81 -11.20
C TYR A 58 7.07 -3.54 -12.05
N PHE A 59 7.01 -2.39 -11.38
CA PHE A 59 7.14 -1.08 -12.00
C PHE A 59 8.48 -0.46 -11.64
N ASP A 60 9.25 -0.08 -12.64
CA ASP A 60 10.55 0.53 -12.51
C ASP A 60 10.61 1.80 -13.36
N ASP A 61 10.63 2.96 -12.69
CA ASP A 61 10.73 4.27 -13.33
C ASP A 61 11.99 5.00 -12.83
N LEU A 62 13.12 4.31 -12.81
CA LEU A 62 14.39 4.80 -12.28
C LEU A 62 15.04 5.90 -13.14
N ASP A 63 14.38 6.42 -14.17
CA ASP A 63 14.95 7.43 -15.06
C ASP A 63 14.95 8.83 -14.40
N ASN A 64 16.09 9.20 -13.80
CA ASN A 64 16.42 10.55 -13.33
C ASN A 64 15.44 11.21 -12.33
N ASN A 65 14.72 10.44 -11.51
CA ASN A 65 13.74 10.97 -10.54
C ASN A 65 12.60 11.79 -11.17
N ASN A 66 12.26 11.54 -12.40
CA ASN A 66 11.34 12.42 -13.14
C ASN A 66 9.89 11.91 -13.13
N TYR A 67 9.51 10.88 -12.38
CA TYR A 67 8.12 10.38 -12.21
C TYR A 67 7.24 10.60 -13.44
N SER A 68 7.78 10.39 -14.63
CA SER A 68 7.13 10.73 -15.90
C SER A 68 6.15 9.66 -16.35
N HIS A 69 6.19 8.50 -15.74
CA HIS A 69 5.34 7.38 -16.10
C HIS A 69 4.43 6.97 -14.95
N GLU A 70 3.26 6.49 -15.30
CA GLU A 70 2.23 6.07 -14.35
C GLU A 70 1.76 4.64 -14.63
N VAL A 71 1.54 3.90 -13.54
CA VAL A 71 0.73 2.69 -13.53
C VAL A 71 -0.62 3.03 -12.93
N TYR A 72 -1.67 3.01 -13.75
CA TYR A 72 -3.05 3.25 -13.33
C TYR A 72 -3.86 1.96 -13.29
N LEU A 73 -4.17 1.48 -12.10
CA LEU A 73 -4.91 0.24 -11.86
C LEU A 73 -6.35 0.57 -11.46
N ASN A 74 -7.32 0.24 -12.31
CA ASN A 74 -8.75 0.51 -12.07
C ASN A 74 -9.64 -0.71 -12.34
N GLY A 75 -9.03 -1.89 -12.52
CA GLY A 75 -9.69 -3.18 -12.67
C GLY A 75 -9.57 -4.06 -11.42
N THR A 76 -9.96 -5.31 -11.54
CA THR A 76 -9.89 -6.31 -10.48
C THR A 76 -8.60 -7.13 -10.56
N ILE A 77 -7.91 -7.26 -9.43
CA ILE A 77 -6.79 -8.18 -9.21
C ILE A 77 -7.26 -9.20 -8.17
N SER A 78 -7.38 -10.47 -8.53
CA SER A 78 -7.93 -11.47 -7.62
C SER A 78 -7.20 -12.82 -7.70
N GLU A 79 -7.22 -13.55 -6.57
CA GLU A 79 -6.75 -14.94 -6.53
C GLU A 79 -5.31 -15.09 -7.02
N CYS A 80 -4.45 -14.13 -6.70
CA CYS A 80 -3.04 -14.13 -7.04
C CYS A 80 -2.17 -14.42 -5.81
N ALA A 81 -1.10 -15.20 -5.99
CA ALA A 81 -0.21 -15.57 -4.89
C ALA A 81 1.26 -15.33 -5.24
N SER A 82 1.94 -14.55 -4.40
CA SER A 82 3.39 -14.36 -4.49
C SER A 82 4.11 -15.12 -3.38
N GLY A 83 5.03 -15.99 -3.74
CA GLY A 83 5.75 -16.86 -2.81
C GLY A 83 6.82 -16.12 -1.99
N SER A 84 7.80 -15.49 -2.62
CA SER A 84 8.94 -14.85 -1.95
C SER A 84 9.14 -13.38 -2.30
N ALA A 85 8.25 -12.80 -3.11
CA ALA A 85 8.24 -11.38 -3.45
C ALA A 85 6.89 -10.75 -3.07
N SER A 86 6.80 -9.44 -3.09
CA SER A 86 5.52 -8.75 -3.02
C SER A 86 4.71 -9.02 -4.27
N LEU A 87 3.38 -8.99 -4.17
CA LEU A 87 2.53 -9.16 -5.34
C LEU A 87 2.71 -8.00 -6.33
N LEU A 88 2.67 -6.79 -5.81
CA LEU A 88 2.91 -5.55 -6.55
C LEU A 88 4.12 -4.85 -5.96
N ARG A 89 5.07 -4.44 -6.82
CA ARG A 89 6.27 -3.74 -6.40
C ARG A 89 6.59 -2.59 -7.33
N SER A 90 7.02 -1.46 -6.74
CA SER A 90 7.56 -0.34 -7.52
C SER A 90 8.92 0.11 -7.03
N TRP A 91 9.68 0.65 -7.97
CA TRP A 91 10.85 1.49 -7.77
C TRP A 91 10.64 2.80 -8.52
N TYR A 92 10.50 3.91 -7.77
CA TYR A 92 10.13 5.21 -8.31
C TYR A 92 8.78 5.18 -9.06
N GLY A 93 8.40 6.28 -9.69
CA GLY A 93 7.21 6.39 -10.51
C GLY A 93 5.91 6.61 -9.74
N GLN A 94 4.84 6.79 -10.49
CA GLN A 94 3.50 7.05 -9.96
C GLN A 94 2.62 5.82 -10.11
N ILE A 95 1.96 5.42 -9.03
CA ILE A 95 1.04 4.29 -9.04
C ILE A 95 -0.30 4.75 -8.46
N THR A 96 -1.34 4.68 -9.28
CA THR A 96 -2.70 5.02 -8.88
C THR A 96 -3.60 3.78 -8.88
N PHE A 97 -4.20 3.49 -7.74
CA PHE A 97 -5.32 2.55 -7.63
C PHE A 97 -6.61 3.36 -7.72
N GLY A 98 -7.25 3.31 -8.88
CA GLY A 98 -8.46 4.07 -9.17
C GLY A 98 -9.68 3.60 -8.35
N PRO A 99 -10.79 4.36 -8.36
CA PRO A 99 -11.95 4.09 -7.50
C PRO A 99 -12.67 2.77 -7.79
N ASN A 100 -12.50 2.19 -8.97
CA ASN A 100 -13.04 0.87 -9.31
C ASN A 100 -12.03 -0.26 -9.15
N SER A 101 -10.81 0.03 -8.66
CA SER A 101 -9.82 -1.01 -8.43
C SER A 101 -10.23 -1.88 -7.24
N VAL A 102 -10.09 -3.19 -7.41
CA VAL A 102 -10.31 -4.17 -6.35
C VAL A 102 -9.12 -5.13 -6.31
N ILE A 103 -8.49 -5.27 -5.15
CA ILE A 103 -7.49 -6.31 -4.89
C ILE A 103 -8.08 -7.23 -3.83
N GLU A 104 -8.37 -8.48 -4.21
CA GLU A 104 -9.03 -9.40 -3.32
C GLU A 104 -8.55 -10.84 -3.43
N ASN A 105 -8.65 -11.58 -2.32
CA ASN A 105 -8.30 -13.01 -2.24
C ASN A 105 -6.87 -13.30 -2.70
N CYS A 106 -5.99 -12.33 -2.56
CA CYS A 106 -4.58 -12.45 -2.93
C CYS A 106 -3.71 -12.74 -1.70
N SER A 107 -2.52 -13.29 -1.94
CA SER A 107 -1.59 -13.55 -0.87
C SER A 107 -0.15 -13.18 -1.21
N SER A 108 0.60 -12.77 -0.18
CA SER A 108 2.05 -12.58 -0.24
C SER A 108 2.70 -13.06 1.05
N SER A 109 3.65 -13.97 0.94
CA SER A 109 4.49 -14.41 2.06
C SER A 109 5.76 -13.58 2.22
N SER A 110 6.00 -12.62 1.33
CA SER A 110 7.21 -11.81 1.26
C SER A 110 7.39 -10.87 2.44
N ALA A 111 8.63 -10.57 2.72
CA ALA A 111 9.01 -9.52 3.66
C ALA A 111 8.55 -8.11 3.24
N GLY A 112 8.17 -7.90 1.97
CA GLY A 112 7.69 -6.63 1.42
C GLY A 112 6.18 -6.41 1.48
N GLY A 113 5.38 -7.39 1.91
CA GLY A 113 3.91 -7.25 1.94
C GLY A 113 3.22 -7.50 0.60
N LEU A 114 1.92 -7.19 0.50
CA LEU A 114 1.15 -7.38 -0.73
C LEU A 114 1.54 -6.33 -1.79
N ILE A 115 1.44 -5.05 -1.44
CA ILE A 115 1.92 -3.91 -2.23
C ILE A 115 3.15 -3.37 -1.54
N TYR A 116 4.27 -3.34 -2.25
CA TYR A 116 5.54 -2.88 -1.73
C TYR A 116 6.09 -1.72 -2.54
N SER A 117 6.23 -0.60 -1.90
CA SER A 117 6.86 0.57 -2.46
C SER A 117 8.27 0.73 -1.94
N ASN A 118 9.18 1.03 -2.81
CA ASN A 118 10.57 1.32 -2.48
C ASN A 118 11.05 2.57 -3.22
N ASN A 119 11.87 3.38 -2.57
CA ASN A 119 12.58 4.50 -3.16
C ASN A 119 11.74 5.46 -4.02
N GLY A 120 11.25 6.53 -3.42
CA GLY A 120 10.72 7.68 -4.14
C GLY A 120 9.41 7.48 -4.92
N SER A 121 8.73 6.36 -4.77
CA SER A 121 7.45 6.14 -5.47
C SER A 121 6.33 7.00 -4.88
N HIS A 122 5.40 7.42 -5.74
CA HIS A 122 4.18 8.14 -5.36
C HIS A 122 2.97 7.23 -5.54
N TYR A 123 2.16 7.10 -4.51
CA TYR A 123 0.96 6.25 -4.51
C TYR A 123 -0.31 7.04 -4.25
N THR A 124 -1.34 6.76 -5.02
CA THR A 124 -2.72 7.18 -4.74
C THR A 124 -3.61 5.95 -4.64
N PHE A 125 -4.31 5.81 -3.53
CA PHE A 125 -5.27 4.73 -3.29
C PHE A 125 -6.67 5.30 -3.24
N ALA A 126 -7.55 4.83 -4.13
CA ALA A 126 -8.97 5.20 -4.18
C ALA A 126 -9.91 3.98 -4.26
N GLY A 127 -9.38 2.76 -4.33
CA GLY A 127 -10.14 1.53 -4.49
C GLY A 127 -10.22 0.65 -3.24
N THR A 128 -10.53 -0.63 -3.44
CA THR A 128 -10.75 -1.61 -2.37
C THR A 128 -9.62 -2.65 -2.30
N ILE A 129 -9.13 -2.92 -1.09
CA ILE A 129 -8.16 -3.98 -0.78
C ILE A 129 -8.80 -4.84 0.32
N ARG A 130 -9.28 -6.05 -0.02
CA ARG A 130 -10.03 -6.89 0.91
C ARG A 130 -9.73 -8.38 0.80
N ASN A 131 -9.92 -9.10 1.91
CA ASN A 131 -9.79 -10.57 1.96
C ASN A 131 -8.42 -11.08 1.53
N ASN A 132 -7.37 -10.27 1.68
CA ASN A 132 -6.01 -10.64 1.33
C ASN A 132 -5.23 -11.15 2.54
N THR A 133 -4.12 -11.84 2.28
CA THR A 133 -3.18 -12.27 3.31
C THR A 133 -1.79 -11.74 3.00
N ALA A 134 -1.18 -11.01 3.93
CA ALA A 134 0.20 -10.56 3.77
C ALA A 134 0.92 -10.48 5.12
N SER A 135 2.14 -11.01 5.17
CA SER A 135 2.93 -11.11 6.41
C SER A 135 3.45 -9.76 6.92
N LYS A 136 3.70 -8.80 6.04
CA LYS A 136 4.25 -7.48 6.40
C LYS A 136 3.28 -6.32 6.22
N GLY A 137 2.08 -6.60 5.74
CA GLY A 137 1.00 -5.64 5.53
C GLY A 137 0.45 -5.67 4.11
N MET A 138 -0.77 -5.13 3.94
CA MET A 138 -1.36 -5.00 2.60
C MET A 138 -0.61 -3.94 1.81
N ILE A 139 -0.32 -2.82 2.42
CA ILE A 139 0.51 -1.75 1.84
C ILE A 139 1.75 -1.58 2.72
N TYR A 140 2.93 -1.69 2.12
CA TYR A 140 4.19 -1.43 2.80
C TYR A 140 4.98 -0.34 2.06
N LEU A 141 4.97 0.86 2.63
CA LEU A 141 5.72 2.01 2.17
C LEU A 141 7.10 1.98 2.80
N ALA A 142 8.13 1.69 2.02
CA ALA A 142 9.50 1.58 2.50
C ALA A 142 10.45 2.44 1.65
N ASN A 143 11.44 3.02 2.31
CA ASN A 143 12.56 3.65 1.64
C ASN A 143 13.85 2.92 2.02
N GLN A 144 14.65 2.54 1.04
CA GLN A 144 15.92 1.84 1.24
C GLN A 144 17.16 2.63 0.80
N GLY A 145 17.05 3.96 0.62
CA GLY A 145 18.21 4.80 0.31
C GLY A 145 18.02 5.81 -0.81
N GLY A 146 16.83 5.89 -1.38
CA GLY A 146 16.42 6.92 -2.35
C GLY A 146 15.50 7.98 -1.72
N GLY A 147 14.77 8.71 -2.51
CA GLY A 147 13.73 9.63 -2.05
C GLY A 147 12.63 8.93 -1.22
N GLY A 148 11.98 9.66 -0.33
CA GLY A 148 10.89 9.12 0.48
C GLY A 148 9.69 8.70 -0.37
N VAL A 149 9.00 7.66 0.04
CA VAL A 149 7.73 7.27 -0.58
C VAL A 149 6.63 8.23 -0.10
N ILE A 150 5.81 8.70 -1.03
CA ILE A 150 4.63 9.52 -0.73
C ILE A 150 3.39 8.73 -1.10
N ALA A 151 2.45 8.63 -0.17
CA ALA A 151 1.20 7.91 -0.43
C ALA A 151 0.00 8.70 0.10
N THR A 152 -1.10 8.62 -0.64
CA THR A 152 -2.39 9.21 -0.27
C THR A 152 -3.47 8.13 -0.30
N ILE A 153 -4.27 8.10 0.75
CA ILE A 153 -5.51 7.32 0.87
C ILE A 153 -6.67 8.29 0.70
N GLU A 154 -7.45 8.09 -0.35
CA GLU A 154 -8.58 8.94 -0.72
C GLU A 154 -9.87 8.51 -0.01
N GLU A 155 -10.92 9.33 -0.13
CA GLU A 155 -12.20 9.15 0.56
C GLU A 155 -12.93 7.84 0.21
N THR A 156 -12.70 7.30 -0.96
CA THR A 156 -13.36 6.09 -1.47
C THR A 156 -12.67 4.78 -1.09
N VAL A 157 -11.52 4.85 -0.42
CA VAL A 157 -10.73 3.65 -0.08
C VAL A 157 -11.41 2.76 0.95
N HIS A 158 -11.34 1.45 0.71
CA HIS A 158 -11.66 0.42 1.69
C HIS A 158 -10.51 -0.59 1.81
N ILE A 159 -9.75 -0.55 2.92
CA ILE A 159 -8.74 -1.57 3.26
C ILE A 159 -9.31 -2.40 4.40
N VAL A 160 -10.03 -3.47 4.06
CA VAL A 160 -10.90 -4.13 5.01
C VAL A 160 -10.78 -5.66 4.96
N ASP A 161 -11.06 -6.30 6.10
CA ASP A 161 -11.22 -7.76 6.20
C ASP A 161 -9.97 -8.55 5.75
N ASN A 162 -8.77 -7.96 5.88
CA ASN A 162 -7.53 -8.60 5.48
C ASN A 162 -6.87 -9.36 6.66
N LYS A 163 -6.18 -10.44 6.34
CA LYS A 163 -5.37 -11.19 7.31
C LYS A 163 -3.96 -10.62 7.36
N GLY A 164 -3.75 -9.68 8.27
CA GLY A 164 -2.48 -8.99 8.48
C GLY A 164 -2.68 -7.53 8.87
N LEU A 165 -1.58 -6.79 8.87
CA LEU A 165 -1.50 -5.35 9.04
C LEU A 165 -2.03 -4.65 7.78
N ALA A 166 -2.85 -3.59 7.92
CA ALA A 166 -3.34 -2.88 6.74
C ALA A 166 -2.23 -2.04 6.09
N VAL A 167 -1.68 -1.03 6.77
CA VAL A 167 -0.66 -0.16 6.18
C VAL A 167 0.56 -0.03 7.07
N ARG A 168 1.74 -0.29 6.52
CA ARG A 168 3.02 -0.02 7.16
C ARG A 168 3.71 1.17 6.50
N VAL A 169 4.08 2.15 7.32
CA VAL A 169 4.85 3.32 6.90
C VAL A 169 6.23 3.24 7.54
N ASN A 170 7.28 3.23 6.73
CA ASN A 170 8.64 3.00 7.20
C ASN A 170 9.65 3.95 6.51
N ASN A 171 10.74 4.27 7.20
CA ASN A 171 11.94 4.92 6.67
C ASN A 171 11.65 6.10 5.73
N SER A 172 11.47 7.30 6.25
CA SER A 172 11.27 8.55 5.49
C SER A 172 10.06 8.54 4.52
N SER A 173 9.12 7.62 4.71
CA SER A 173 7.90 7.57 3.90
C SER A 173 6.81 8.42 4.55
N ASN A 174 5.95 9.01 3.73
CA ASN A 174 4.84 9.86 4.14
C ASN A 174 3.53 9.24 3.69
N LEU A 175 2.57 9.14 4.59
CA LEU A 175 1.21 8.72 4.32
C LEU A 175 0.25 9.82 4.73
N THR A 176 -0.63 10.22 3.82
CA THR A 176 -1.78 11.09 4.12
C THR A 176 -3.06 10.30 3.90
N MET A 177 -3.95 10.31 4.88
CA MET A 177 -5.29 9.74 4.79
C MET A 177 -6.33 10.87 4.77
N ASN A 178 -6.92 11.11 3.61
CA ASN A 178 -7.94 12.14 3.43
C ASN A 178 -9.33 11.65 3.81
N GLY A 179 -9.56 10.33 3.75
CA GLY A 179 -10.83 9.71 4.07
C GLY A 179 -10.77 8.19 3.98
N GLY A 180 -11.87 7.56 3.65
CA GLY A 180 -11.96 6.11 3.48
C GLY A 180 -12.02 5.30 4.78
N GLU A 181 -11.88 3.99 4.67
CA GLU A 181 -12.01 3.05 5.79
C GLU A 181 -10.85 2.06 5.83
N ILE A 182 -10.20 1.94 7.00
CA ILE A 182 -9.24 0.89 7.33
C ILE A 182 -9.82 0.09 8.49
N ALA A 183 -10.42 -1.07 8.20
CA ALA A 183 -11.21 -1.75 9.21
C ALA A 183 -11.13 -3.28 9.15
N ARG A 184 -11.37 -3.92 10.29
CA ARG A 184 -11.50 -5.39 10.42
C ARG A 184 -10.31 -6.16 9.88
N ASN A 185 -9.13 -5.53 9.81
CA ASN A 185 -7.90 -6.24 9.50
C ASN A 185 -7.40 -6.99 10.75
N SER A 186 -6.81 -8.16 10.60
CA SER A 186 -6.51 -9.02 11.75
C SER A 186 -5.36 -8.52 12.64
N SER A 187 -4.69 -7.44 12.28
CA SER A 187 -3.59 -6.84 13.03
C SER A 187 -3.80 -5.32 13.17
N TYR A 188 -2.75 -4.51 13.09
CA TYR A 188 -2.83 -3.05 13.16
C TYR A 188 -3.55 -2.44 11.96
N GLY A 189 -4.23 -1.31 12.16
CA GLY A 189 -4.66 -0.45 11.05
C GLY A 189 -3.45 0.18 10.37
N ILE A 190 -2.77 1.08 11.06
CA ILE A 190 -1.54 1.73 10.59
C ILE A 190 -0.38 1.37 11.54
N GLN A 191 0.74 0.93 10.98
CA GLN A 191 2.00 0.81 11.72
C GLN A 191 3.01 1.82 11.17
N ILE A 192 3.55 2.65 12.06
CA ILE A 192 4.63 3.59 11.76
C ILE A 192 5.88 3.05 12.42
N SER A 193 6.87 2.70 11.62
CA SER A 193 8.12 2.09 12.08
C SER A 193 9.30 2.58 11.25
N GLY A 194 10.52 2.45 11.73
CA GLY A 194 11.71 2.84 10.98
C GLY A 194 12.96 2.87 11.84
N LYS A 195 14.07 3.30 11.26
CA LYS A 195 15.31 3.50 11.97
C LYS A 195 15.36 4.91 12.59
N THR A 196 16.04 5.04 13.71
CA THR A 196 16.18 6.27 14.51
C THR A 196 16.93 7.40 13.78
N ASP A 197 17.75 7.05 12.85
CA ASP A 197 18.65 7.95 12.09
C ASP A 197 18.04 8.45 10.75
N TRP A 198 16.86 7.98 10.39
CA TRP A 198 16.17 8.39 9.16
C TRP A 198 15.18 9.53 9.46
N THR A 199 15.29 10.60 8.71
CA THR A 199 14.45 11.79 8.88
C THR A 199 13.10 11.60 8.19
N GLY A 200 12.00 11.81 8.94
CA GLY A 200 10.75 12.19 8.32
C GLY A 200 9.75 11.09 7.97
N VAL A 201 9.55 10.07 8.82
CA VAL A 201 8.33 9.24 8.71
C VAL A 201 7.14 10.07 9.17
N ARG A 202 6.11 10.21 8.33
CA ARG A 202 4.92 10.98 8.65
C ARG A 202 3.65 10.20 8.34
N PHE A 203 2.69 10.30 9.24
CA PHE A 203 1.31 9.92 8.99
C PHE A 203 0.40 11.10 9.37
N ILE A 204 -0.40 11.55 8.41
CA ILE A 204 -1.38 12.62 8.60
C ILE A 204 -2.75 12.04 8.29
N MET A 205 -3.69 12.16 9.24
CA MET A 205 -5.08 11.76 9.08
C MET A 205 -5.96 13.00 9.04
N ASN A 206 -6.48 13.33 7.88
CA ASN A 206 -7.41 14.45 7.68
C ASN A 206 -8.88 14.03 7.81
N GLY A 207 -9.16 12.74 7.66
CA GLY A 207 -10.50 12.19 7.73
C GLY A 207 -10.54 10.68 7.65
N GLY A 208 -11.73 10.11 7.54
CA GLY A 208 -11.94 8.67 7.40
C GLY A 208 -12.06 7.90 8.71
N LYS A 209 -11.96 6.57 8.64
CA LYS A 209 -12.15 5.68 9.78
C LYS A 209 -11.05 4.64 9.86
N ILE A 210 -10.48 4.45 11.06
CA ILE A 210 -9.58 3.33 11.40
C ILE A 210 -10.23 2.56 12.54
N CYS A 211 -10.96 1.47 12.22
CA CYS A 211 -11.79 0.84 13.24
C CYS A 211 -11.77 -0.69 13.20
N ASP A 212 -12.12 -1.28 14.33
CA ASP A 212 -12.36 -2.72 14.50
C ASP A 212 -11.20 -3.63 14.06
N ASN A 213 -9.97 -3.09 13.98
CA ASN A 213 -8.80 -3.88 13.65
C ASN A 213 -8.37 -4.77 14.84
N GLY A 214 -7.72 -5.89 14.54
CA GLY A 214 -7.34 -6.91 15.52
C GLY A 214 -6.28 -6.50 16.54
N SER A 215 -5.69 -5.31 16.39
CA SER A 215 -4.75 -4.68 17.32
C SER A 215 -4.98 -3.18 17.39
N TYR A 216 -3.96 -2.36 17.57
CA TYR A 216 -4.10 -0.90 17.60
C TYR A 216 -4.58 -0.36 16.24
N GLY A 217 -5.39 0.68 16.27
CA GLY A 217 -5.69 1.47 15.07
C GLY A 217 -4.41 2.09 14.51
N ILE A 218 -3.64 2.78 15.36
CA ILE A 218 -2.32 3.31 15.03
C ILE A 218 -1.29 2.76 16.02
N TYR A 219 -0.22 2.15 15.48
CA TYR A 219 0.93 1.66 16.25
C TYR A 219 2.21 2.36 15.80
N HIS A 220 2.71 3.27 16.62
CA HIS A 220 3.88 4.10 16.34
C HIS A 220 5.07 3.68 17.20
N THR A 221 6.15 3.22 16.57
CA THR A 221 7.34 2.66 17.23
C THR A 221 8.65 3.33 16.85
N VAL A 222 8.62 4.49 16.22
CA VAL A 222 9.83 5.19 15.79
C VAL A 222 10.32 6.11 16.89
N ALA A 223 11.55 5.91 17.34
CA ALA A 223 12.25 6.91 18.12
C ALA A 223 12.83 7.98 17.17
N GLY A 224 12.66 9.25 17.48
CA GLY A 224 13.25 10.37 16.72
C GLY A 224 12.25 11.17 15.90
N LYS A 225 12.64 11.61 14.70
CA LYS A 225 11.87 12.59 13.89
C LYS A 225 10.73 11.94 13.10
N SER A 226 9.72 11.43 13.80
CA SER A 226 8.49 10.93 13.16
C SER A 226 7.30 11.77 13.62
N LEU A 227 6.31 11.93 12.76
CA LEU A 227 5.10 12.70 13.04
C LEU A 227 3.86 11.84 12.81
N VAL A 228 2.98 11.84 13.80
CA VAL A 228 1.59 11.38 13.67
C VAL A 228 0.71 12.58 13.95
N GLU A 229 -0.06 13.00 12.96
CA GLU A 229 -0.94 14.16 13.04
C GLU A 229 -2.37 13.71 12.71
N ILE A 230 -3.33 14.03 13.57
CA ILE A 230 -4.73 13.65 13.40
C ILE A 230 -5.55 14.94 13.39
N ASN A 231 -5.96 15.34 12.21
CA ASN A 231 -6.72 16.57 11.97
C ASN A 231 -8.23 16.29 11.90
N GLY A 232 -8.62 15.02 11.73
CA GLY A 232 -10.02 14.62 11.67
C GLY A 232 -10.19 13.11 11.51
N GLY A 233 -11.42 12.66 11.44
CA GLY A 233 -11.78 11.26 11.32
C GLY A 233 -12.06 10.54 12.63
N THR A 234 -12.16 9.22 12.59
CA THR A 234 -12.49 8.39 13.76
C THR A 234 -11.56 7.20 13.89
N ILE A 235 -11.05 6.97 15.10
CA ILE A 235 -10.27 5.79 15.45
C ILE A 235 -10.97 5.08 16.61
N SER A 236 -11.59 3.92 16.36
CA SER A 236 -12.44 3.28 17.36
C SER A 236 -12.55 1.77 17.20
N GLY A 237 -12.96 1.07 18.25
CA GLY A 237 -13.23 -0.37 18.21
C GLY A 237 -12.01 -1.27 17.96
N ASN A 238 -10.81 -0.71 17.83
CA ASN A 238 -9.60 -1.49 17.62
C ASN A 238 -9.20 -2.24 18.90
N LYS A 239 -8.61 -3.43 18.75
CA LYS A 239 -8.32 -4.36 19.86
C LYS A 239 -6.92 -4.19 20.42
N GLY A 240 -6.43 -2.96 20.53
CA GLY A 240 -5.14 -2.66 21.17
C GLY A 240 -5.12 -3.07 22.64
N SER A 241 -3.94 -3.32 23.20
CA SER A 241 -3.78 -3.72 24.60
C SER A 241 -4.46 -2.72 25.53
N SER A 242 -5.26 -3.22 26.46
CA SER A 242 -6.06 -2.42 27.40
C SER A 242 -7.08 -1.48 26.70
N GLY A 243 -7.55 -1.83 25.51
CA GLY A 243 -8.54 -1.04 24.77
C GLY A 243 -8.00 0.23 24.09
N ARG A 244 -6.68 0.42 24.10
CA ARG A 244 -6.07 1.60 23.48
C ARG A 244 -6.23 1.58 21.97
N GLN A 245 -6.66 2.70 21.42
CA GLN A 245 -6.81 2.86 19.97
C GLN A 245 -5.48 3.22 19.30
N ILE A 246 -4.65 3.99 20.00
CA ILE A 246 -3.33 4.44 19.55
C ILE A 246 -2.28 4.01 20.57
N SER A 247 -1.15 3.51 20.09
CA SER A 247 0.04 3.28 20.92
C SER A 247 1.25 3.97 20.30
N SER A 248 1.94 4.77 21.08
CA SER A 248 3.18 5.43 20.70
C SER A 248 4.27 5.11 21.72
N SER A 249 5.39 4.57 21.27
CA SER A 249 6.56 4.24 22.10
C SER A 249 7.80 5.07 21.75
N GLY A 250 7.67 6.11 20.95
CA GLY A 250 8.75 7.02 20.59
C GLY A 250 8.29 8.03 19.54
N GLY A 251 8.99 9.17 19.46
CA GLY A 251 8.65 10.24 18.53
C GLY A 251 7.58 11.21 19.05
N TYR A 252 7.22 12.16 18.24
CA TYR A 252 6.19 13.16 18.55
C TYR A 252 4.87 12.72 17.90
N ALA A 253 3.81 12.58 18.70
CA ALA A 253 2.45 12.49 18.23
C ALA A 253 1.76 13.80 18.59
N VAL A 254 1.25 14.52 17.61
CA VAL A 254 0.38 15.67 17.80
C VAL A 254 -1.02 15.24 17.40
N ALA A 255 -1.94 15.22 18.35
CA ALA A 255 -3.35 15.09 18.08
C ALA A 255 -3.98 16.46 18.34
N GLU A 256 -4.43 17.15 17.32
CA GLU A 256 -5.37 18.24 17.49
C GLU A 256 -6.77 17.62 17.49
N THR A 257 -7.46 17.77 18.62
CA THR A 257 -8.84 17.28 18.75
C THR A 257 -9.80 18.46 18.65
N GLU A 258 -10.66 18.43 17.67
CA GLU A 258 -11.96 19.08 17.86
C GLU A 258 -12.80 18.27 18.83
N GLU A 259 -13.62 18.93 19.65
CA GLU A 259 -14.46 18.33 20.69
C GLU A 259 -15.24 17.12 20.15
N GLY A 260 -14.96 15.94 20.69
CA GLY A 260 -15.71 14.72 20.42
C GLY A 260 -14.93 13.47 20.04
N ALA A 261 -13.63 13.54 19.85
CA ALA A 261 -12.82 12.33 19.63
C ALA A 261 -12.51 11.67 20.98
N GLY A 262 -13.22 10.60 21.32
CA GLY A 262 -12.91 9.76 22.46
C GLY A 262 -11.56 9.04 22.26
N TYR A 263 -10.63 9.21 23.19
CA TYR A 263 -9.37 8.49 23.30
C TYR A 263 -9.56 7.13 23.97
#